data_e91851cc7dadaad42a7c71f4693bf1fd
#
_entry.id   e91851cc7dadaad42a7c71f4693bf1fd
#
_cell.length_a   1.000
_cell.length_b   1.000
_cell.length_c   1.000
_cell.angle_alpha   90.00
_cell.angle_beta   90.00
_cell.angle_gamma   90.00
#
_symmetry.space_group_name_H-M   'P 1'
#
loop_
_entity.id
_entity.type
_entity.pdbx_description
1 polymer ?
#
loop_
_entity_poly.entity_id
_entity_poly.type
_entity_poly.pdbx_seq_one_letter_code
_entity_poly.pdbx_strand_id
1 'polypeptide(L)'
;MRMVDERVMLETLRALRTFPIMTKTTFLRSLLAVAALAASPFLTPTAHAAVGDILETNEGNVLRFRTPGATPSTVATGLSNPKGIVFDGLGRFFVADAGRSSVVVFTLPGGSGTTFVSGLSSPVGLAFDVAGALYIAESGSGNIIRIAQGGGRSTFATGLGGPAGLAFDSSSNLFVADFTGGKIYKIAPDGSKSTFATALNQPAGLAVDSAGNLFVADSGSGTIFKFAPDGGKSTFVTGLGRPFGIALEASGSLVVADNEEGATVRYSAAGVRSLIFSSDFNVPQFLAVEPAPHQLLNISTRGLVMGGDDVLIAGFFVGGIGPVGTNVVIRALGPSLTPLGVGNALPDPVIELRDASGTLIGSNNNWKDSQEEAILNTGLAPTDDNESAFVTSLNGGFYTAIVRSASAATGTAVVEVYNLQ
;
A
#
# COMPACT_ATOMS: atom_id res chain seq x y z
N MET A 1 5.45 6.63 -24.21
CA MET A 1 4.65 7.83 -23.96
C MET A 1 3.22 7.36 -23.67
N ARG A 2 2.92 7.03 -22.40
CA ARG A 2 1.56 6.61 -21.97
C ARG A 2 0.79 7.86 -21.60
N MET A 3 -0.36 8.03 -22.22
CA MET A 3 -1.31 9.11 -21.92
C MET A 3 -1.74 9.01 -20.45
N VAL A 4 -1.70 10.13 -19.76
CA VAL A 4 -2.30 10.29 -18.43
C VAL A 4 -3.80 10.04 -18.58
N ASP A 5 -4.37 9.20 -17.73
CA ASP A 5 -5.78 8.84 -17.76
C ASP A 5 -6.65 10.12 -17.65
N GLU A 6 -7.44 10.39 -18.67
CA GLU A 6 -8.33 11.57 -18.75
C GLU A 6 -9.29 11.68 -17.54
N ARG A 7 -9.61 10.57 -16.89
CA ARG A 7 -10.44 10.55 -15.69
C ARG A 7 -9.75 11.19 -14.48
N VAL A 8 -8.46 10.91 -14.28
CA VAL A 8 -7.67 11.51 -13.19
C VAL A 8 -7.55 13.01 -13.40
N MET A 9 -7.39 13.44 -14.64
CA MET A 9 -7.33 14.84 -15.01
C MET A 9 -8.69 15.56 -14.80
N LEU A 10 -9.80 14.89 -15.11
CA LEU A 10 -11.15 15.47 -14.92
C LEU A 10 -11.54 15.56 -13.43
N GLU A 11 -11.15 14.61 -12.60
CA GLU A 11 -11.42 14.65 -11.15
C GLU A 11 -10.57 15.73 -10.45
N THR A 12 -9.31 15.87 -10.84
CA THR A 12 -8.46 16.98 -10.37
C THR A 12 -9.03 18.33 -10.73
N LEU A 13 -9.58 18.47 -11.95
CA LEU A 13 -10.26 19.69 -12.41
C LEU A 13 -11.60 19.94 -11.69
N ARG A 14 -12.30 18.89 -11.24
CA ARG A 14 -13.52 19.03 -10.44
C ARG A 14 -13.24 19.47 -9.01
N ALA A 15 -12.19 18.91 -8.39
CA ALA A 15 -11.75 19.30 -7.05
C ALA A 15 -11.33 20.79 -6.98
N LEU A 16 -10.69 21.29 -8.04
CA LEU A 16 -10.27 22.70 -8.15
C LEU A 16 -11.44 23.69 -8.38
N ARG A 17 -12.64 23.23 -8.77
CA ARG A 17 -13.81 24.09 -8.95
C ARG A 17 -14.46 24.58 -7.65
N THR A 18 -14.09 24.02 -6.52
CA THR A 18 -14.65 24.40 -5.21
C THR A 18 -13.86 25.49 -4.48
N PHE A 19 -12.77 25.98 -5.05
CA PHE A 19 -12.01 27.11 -4.49
C PHE A 19 -12.48 28.44 -5.11
N PRO A 20 -13.05 29.37 -4.35
CA PRO A 20 -13.32 30.71 -4.84
C PRO A 20 -11.98 31.46 -4.91
N ILE A 21 -11.67 32.03 -6.07
CA ILE A 21 -10.58 32.97 -6.37
C ILE A 21 -9.36 32.33 -7.08
N MET A 22 -9.51 32.09 -8.37
CA MET A 22 -8.41 32.13 -9.34
C MET A 22 -8.92 32.73 -10.66
N THR A 23 -8.22 33.72 -11.19
CA THR A 23 -8.53 34.24 -12.54
C THR A 23 -8.08 33.22 -13.59
N LYS A 24 -8.87 33.03 -14.64
CA LYS A 24 -8.59 32.08 -15.74
C LYS A 24 -7.20 32.21 -16.37
N THR A 25 -6.58 33.36 -16.25
CA THR A 25 -5.27 33.68 -16.85
C THR A 25 -4.10 33.07 -16.07
N THR A 26 -4.21 33.00 -14.73
CA THR A 26 -3.17 32.40 -13.87
C THR A 26 -3.18 30.88 -13.98
N PHE A 27 -4.37 30.29 -14.12
CA PHE A 27 -4.55 28.84 -14.30
C PHE A 27 -3.90 28.30 -15.59
N LEU A 28 -4.05 29.02 -16.72
CA LEU A 28 -3.47 28.58 -18.01
C LEU A 28 -1.93 28.63 -18.01
N ARG A 29 -1.33 29.59 -17.29
CA ARG A 29 0.15 29.71 -17.21
C ARG A 29 0.79 28.62 -16.36
N SER A 30 0.13 28.17 -15.30
CA SER A 30 0.58 27.06 -14.46
C SER A 30 0.49 25.71 -15.19
N LEU A 31 -0.53 25.50 -16.04
CA LEU A 31 -0.68 24.24 -16.79
C LEU A 31 0.39 24.06 -17.88
N LEU A 32 0.86 25.15 -18.51
CA LEU A 32 1.91 25.08 -19.56
C LEU A 32 3.31 24.79 -18.99
N ALA A 33 3.57 25.10 -17.71
CA ALA A 33 4.86 24.83 -17.08
C ALA A 33 5.06 23.35 -16.74
N VAL A 34 3.99 22.58 -16.52
CA VAL A 34 4.05 21.14 -16.20
C VAL A 34 4.43 20.28 -17.43
N ALA A 35 4.15 20.77 -18.64
CA ALA A 35 4.41 20.01 -19.88
C ALA A 35 5.85 20.09 -20.38
N ALA A 36 6.69 21.02 -19.89
CA ALA A 36 8.01 21.31 -20.45
C ALA A 36 9.21 20.68 -19.71
N LEU A 37 9.01 20.00 -18.57
CA LEU A 37 10.11 19.44 -17.75
C LEU A 37 10.26 17.90 -17.82
N ALA A 38 9.70 17.25 -18.84
CA ALA A 38 9.81 15.80 -19.02
C ALA A 38 11.12 15.34 -19.68
N ALA A 39 12.17 16.18 -19.77
CA ALA A 39 13.43 15.83 -20.38
C ALA A 39 14.64 16.22 -19.53
N SER A 40 14.84 15.51 -18.42
CA SER A 40 16.17 15.39 -17.80
C SER A 40 16.56 13.92 -17.75
N PRO A 41 17.67 13.51 -18.41
CA PRO A 41 18.19 12.18 -18.21
C PRO A 41 19.00 12.20 -16.91
N PHE A 42 18.91 11.13 -16.17
CA PHE A 42 19.76 10.66 -15.07
C PHE A 42 19.08 10.53 -13.72
N LEU A 43 18.66 9.31 -13.54
CA LEU A 43 19.05 8.45 -12.43
C LEU A 43 18.47 7.08 -12.79
N THR A 44 19.33 6.11 -13.07
CA THR A 44 18.92 4.71 -13.14
C THR A 44 18.33 4.35 -11.78
N PRO A 45 17.05 3.99 -11.69
CA PRO A 45 16.53 3.52 -10.43
C PRO A 45 17.32 2.25 -10.08
N THR A 46 18.00 2.26 -8.95
CA THR A 46 18.36 1.01 -8.28
C THR A 46 17.10 0.15 -8.28
N ALA A 47 17.23 -1.09 -8.73
CA ALA A 47 16.11 -1.99 -8.99
C ALA A 47 15.24 -2.17 -7.72
N HIS A 48 14.31 -1.24 -7.52
CA HIS A 48 13.20 -1.40 -6.60
C HIS A 48 12.28 -2.46 -7.18
N ALA A 49 11.71 -3.27 -6.32
CA ALA A 49 10.78 -4.31 -6.68
C ALA A 49 9.76 -3.82 -7.71
N ALA A 50 9.59 -4.55 -8.79
CA ALA A 50 8.56 -4.25 -9.77
C ALA A 50 7.20 -4.40 -9.09
N VAL A 51 6.33 -3.40 -9.25
CA VAL A 51 4.93 -3.43 -8.79
C VAL A 51 4.28 -4.73 -9.22
N GLY A 52 3.79 -5.51 -8.25
CA GLY A 52 3.10 -6.76 -8.53
C GLY A 52 3.97 -8.02 -8.43
N ASP A 53 5.17 -7.94 -7.85
CA ASP A 53 5.90 -9.15 -7.50
C ASP A 53 5.04 -10.01 -6.55
N ILE A 54 5.06 -11.32 -6.77
CA ILE A 54 4.30 -12.27 -5.96
C ILE A 54 5.26 -12.94 -4.99
N LEU A 55 4.93 -12.89 -3.70
CA LEU A 55 5.57 -13.71 -2.69
C LEU A 55 4.70 -14.90 -2.36
N GLU A 56 5.30 -16.08 -2.26
CA GLU A 56 4.63 -17.34 -2.00
C GLU A 56 5.35 -18.11 -0.90
N THR A 57 4.60 -18.59 0.07
CA THR A 57 5.11 -19.49 1.10
C THR A 57 5.15 -20.93 0.56
N ASN A 58 6.29 -21.58 0.76
CA ASN A 58 6.55 -22.95 0.37
C ASN A 58 7.41 -23.62 1.43
N GLU A 59 7.54 -24.91 1.45
CA GLU A 59 8.29 -25.81 2.38
C GLU A 59 9.48 -25.18 3.13
N GLY A 60 9.22 -24.29 4.09
CA GLY A 60 10.25 -23.62 4.89
C GLY A 60 10.85 -22.35 4.29
N ASN A 61 10.37 -21.91 3.13
CA ASN A 61 10.88 -20.76 2.39
C ASN A 61 9.77 -19.78 2.00
N VAL A 62 10.18 -18.57 1.58
CA VAL A 62 9.34 -17.65 0.79
C VAL A 62 10.02 -17.42 -0.54
N LEU A 63 9.28 -17.67 -1.60
CA LEU A 63 9.69 -17.47 -2.98
C LEU A 63 9.13 -16.15 -3.52
N ARG A 64 9.88 -15.50 -4.40
CA ARG A 64 9.48 -14.26 -5.08
C ARG A 64 9.49 -14.46 -6.59
N PHE A 65 8.37 -14.17 -7.21
CA PHE A 65 8.16 -14.20 -8.67
C PHE A 65 8.08 -12.76 -9.17
N ARG A 66 9.06 -12.34 -9.98
CA ARG A 66 9.15 -10.96 -10.52
C ARG A 66 8.50 -10.80 -11.88
N THR A 67 8.63 -11.80 -12.72
CA THR A 67 8.08 -11.79 -14.07
C THR A 67 7.51 -13.17 -14.40
N PRO A 68 6.48 -13.26 -15.25
CA PRO A 68 5.94 -14.51 -15.70
C PRO A 68 7.02 -15.41 -16.36
N GLY A 69 7.08 -16.68 -15.94
CA GLY A 69 8.03 -17.66 -16.47
C GLY A 69 9.49 -17.51 -16.04
N ALA A 70 9.82 -16.49 -15.21
CA ALA A 70 11.15 -16.39 -14.63
C ALA A 70 11.33 -17.37 -13.47
N THR A 71 12.56 -17.86 -13.28
CA THR A 71 12.92 -18.65 -12.09
C THR A 71 12.70 -17.81 -10.81
N PRO A 72 11.91 -18.30 -9.85
CA PRO A 72 11.69 -17.57 -8.62
C PRO A 72 12.99 -17.43 -7.81
N SER A 73 13.09 -16.34 -7.05
CA SER A 73 14.17 -16.14 -6.10
C SER A 73 13.68 -16.42 -4.68
N THR A 74 14.51 -17.07 -3.87
CA THR A 74 14.23 -17.27 -2.45
C THR A 74 14.52 -15.95 -1.72
N VAL A 75 13.54 -15.40 -1.01
CA VAL A 75 13.66 -14.15 -0.25
C VAL A 75 13.68 -14.37 1.27
N ALA A 76 13.20 -15.51 1.74
CA ALA A 76 13.30 -15.91 3.14
C ALA A 76 13.48 -17.42 3.28
N THR A 77 14.22 -17.83 4.27
CA THR A 77 14.53 -19.25 4.57
C THR A 77 14.39 -19.53 6.06
N GLY A 78 14.46 -20.80 6.41
CA GLY A 78 14.53 -21.21 7.80
C GLY A 78 13.20 -21.15 8.54
N LEU A 79 12.08 -21.11 7.85
CA LEU A 79 10.75 -21.30 8.42
C LEU A 79 10.47 -22.79 8.64
N SER A 80 9.54 -23.14 9.53
CA SER A 80 9.26 -24.55 9.86
C SER A 80 8.02 -25.09 9.15
N ASN A 81 6.97 -24.31 9.05
CA ASN A 81 5.75 -24.64 8.31
C ASN A 81 5.05 -23.32 7.95
N PRO A 82 5.63 -22.56 7.01
CA PRO A 82 5.08 -21.25 6.66
C PRO A 82 3.70 -21.39 6.02
N LYS A 83 2.81 -20.51 6.40
CA LYS A 83 1.43 -20.43 5.93
C LYS A 83 1.15 -19.03 5.40
N GLY A 84 0.18 -18.32 5.94
CA GLY A 84 -0.22 -17.00 5.52
C GLY A 84 0.93 -16.01 5.43
N ILE A 85 0.88 -15.17 4.44
CA ILE A 85 1.84 -14.10 4.18
C ILE A 85 1.10 -12.80 3.89
N VAL A 86 1.57 -11.69 4.44
CA VAL A 86 0.97 -10.37 4.23
C VAL A 86 2.03 -9.27 4.26
N PHE A 87 1.83 -8.21 3.48
CA PHE A 87 2.65 -7.00 3.52
C PHE A 87 2.04 -5.95 4.45
N ASP A 88 2.90 -5.15 5.08
CA ASP A 88 2.47 -4.00 5.90
C ASP A 88 2.49 -2.65 5.15
N GLY A 89 2.83 -2.66 3.87
CA GLY A 89 2.96 -1.44 3.07
C GLY A 89 4.26 -0.66 3.27
N LEU A 90 5.15 -1.08 4.19
CA LEU A 90 6.47 -0.47 4.45
C LEU A 90 7.63 -1.28 3.86
N GLY A 91 7.36 -2.18 2.92
CA GLY A 91 8.37 -3.08 2.38
C GLY A 91 8.72 -4.25 3.31
N ARG A 92 7.94 -4.46 4.39
CA ARG A 92 8.03 -5.63 5.24
C ARG A 92 6.93 -6.62 4.90
N PHE A 93 7.25 -7.89 5.02
CA PHE A 93 6.26 -8.96 4.93
C PHE A 93 6.31 -9.84 6.16
N PHE A 94 5.15 -10.32 6.55
CA PHE A 94 4.92 -11.12 7.73
C PHE A 94 4.48 -12.50 7.30
N VAL A 95 5.06 -13.53 7.93
CA VAL A 95 4.77 -14.92 7.61
C VAL A 95 4.32 -15.64 8.88
N ALA A 96 3.17 -16.31 8.80
CA ALA A 96 2.75 -17.23 9.84
C ALA A 96 3.60 -18.51 9.75
N ASP A 97 4.47 -18.74 10.73
CA ASP A 97 5.25 -19.97 10.86
C ASP A 97 4.54 -20.92 11.83
N ALA A 98 3.65 -21.74 11.30
CA ALA A 98 2.80 -22.62 12.09
C ALA A 98 3.64 -23.66 12.86
N GLY A 99 4.76 -24.13 12.29
CA GLY A 99 5.63 -25.09 12.93
C GLY A 99 6.41 -24.53 14.13
N ARG A 100 6.56 -23.19 14.22
CA ARG A 100 7.18 -22.50 15.35
C ARG A 100 6.18 -21.77 16.22
N SER A 101 4.87 -21.88 15.95
CA SER A 101 3.83 -21.17 16.70
C SER A 101 4.07 -19.66 16.78
N SER A 102 4.50 -19.05 15.67
CA SER A 102 4.94 -17.65 15.62
C SER A 102 4.57 -16.97 14.32
N VAL A 103 4.63 -15.63 14.30
CA VAL A 103 4.71 -14.82 13.08
C VAL A 103 6.11 -14.24 13.01
N VAL A 104 6.75 -14.36 11.85
CA VAL A 104 8.09 -13.85 11.57
C VAL A 104 7.98 -12.69 10.59
N VAL A 105 8.70 -11.60 10.84
CA VAL A 105 8.76 -10.43 9.95
C VAL A 105 10.09 -10.39 9.22
N PHE A 106 10.02 -10.04 7.95
CA PHE A 106 11.14 -9.86 7.04
C PHE A 106 11.04 -8.48 6.39
N THR A 107 12.18 -7.90 6.04
CA THR A 107 12.27 -6.66 5.26
C THR A 107 12.82 -6.99 3.87
N LEU A 108 12.20 -6.46 2.82
CA LEU A 108 12.73 -6.62 1.46
C LEU A 108 14.09 -5.90 1.31
N PRO A 109 15.00 -6.46 0.51
CA PRO A 109 14.80 -7.52 -0.50
C PRO A 109 14.75 -8.95 0.05
N GLY A 110 14.77 -9.15 1.35
CA GLY A 110 14.74 -10.45 2.01
C GLY A 110 15.96 -10.66 2.90
N GLY A 111 16.05 -11.82 3.51
CA GLY A 111 17.17 -12.19 4.41
C GLY A 111 16.70 -12.87 5.68
N SER A 112 17.36 -12.55 6.80
CA SER A 112 17.03 -13.11 8.11
C SER A 112 15.79 -12.45 8.70
N GLY A 113 14.77 -13.26 9.02
CA GLY A 113 13.56 -12.77 9.70
C GLY A 113 13.77 -12.62 11.19
N THR A 114 12.94 -11.79 11.82
CA THR A 114 12.84 -11.67 13.27
C THR A 114 11.45 -12.09 13.74
N THR A 115 11.38 -12.72 14.92
CA THR A 115 10.08 -13.10 15.49
C THR A 115 9.30 -11.85 15.88
N PHE A 116 8.13 -11.67 15.27
CA PHE A 116 7.22 -10.57 15.58
C PHE A 116 6.34 -10.90 16.77
N VAL A 117 5.75 -12.09 16.80
CA VAL A 117 4.95 -12.62 17.92
C VAL A 117 5.07 -14.13 17.98
N SER A 118 5.05 -14.68 19.20
CA SER A 118 5.15 -16.12 19.47
C SER A 118 4.03 -16.60 20.40
N GLY A 119 4.00 -17.92 20.67
CA GLY A 119 2.97 -18.53 21.54
C GLY A 119 1.60 -18.55 20.88
N LEU A 120 1.55 -18.74 19.57
CA LEU A 120 0.33 -18.87 18.76
C LEU A 120 -0.05 -20.35 18.61
N SER A 121 -1.33 -20.63 18.43
CA SER A 121 -1.85 -22.00 18.26
C SER A 121 -2.07 -22.30 16.76
N SER A 122 -1.04 -22.85 16.11
CA SER A 122 -1.06 -23.13 14.67
C SER A 122 -1.54 -21.94 13.83
N PRO A 123 -0.78 -20.83 13.76
CA PRO A 123 -1.17 -19.66 12.99
C PRO A 123 -1.21 -19.98 11.49
N VAL A 124 -2.27 -19.53 10.81
CA VAL A 124 -2.48 -19.77 9.36
C VAL A 124 -2.64 -18.45 8.61
N GLY A 125 -3.79 -17.82 8.64
CA GLY A 125 -4.08 -16.59 7.89
C GLY A 125 -3.60 -15.34 8.61
N LEU A 126 -3.17 -14.36 7.84
CA LEU A 126 -2.74 -13.05 8.30
C LEU A 126 -3.46 -11.95 7.52
N ALA A 127 -3.88 -10.89 8.19
CA ALA A 127 -4.37 -9.67 7.54
C ALA A 127 -4.09 -8.45 8.41
N PHE A 128 -3.78 -7.30 7.79
CA PHE A 128 -3.72 -6.01 8.48
C PHE A 128 -5.04 -5.27 8.33
N ASP A 129 -5.48 -4.62 9.40
CA ASP A 129 -6.55 -3.62 9.30
C ASP A 129 -5.99 -2.26 8.84
N VAL A 130 -6.89 -1.33 8.54
CA VAL A 130 -6.52 0.04 8.11
C VAL A 130 -5.79 0.84 9.20
N ALA A 131 -5.82 0.40 10.46
CA ALA A 131 -5.09 1.02 11.58
C ALA A 131 -3.73 0.37 11.85
N GLY A 132 -3.29 -0.59 10.99
CA GLY A 132 -2.01 -1.30 11.11
C GLY A 132 -1.98 -2.36 12.19
N ALA A 133 -3.11 -2.81 12.72
CA ALA A 133 -3.14 -3.97 13.59
C ALA A 133 -3.14 -5.27 12.77
N LEU A 134 -2.33 -6.23 13.18
CA LEU A 134 -2.24 -7.55 12.54
C LEU A 134 -3.28 -8.49 13.15
N TYR A 135 -4.07 -9.12 12.30
CA TYR A 135 -4.99 -10.18 12.66
C TYR A 135 -4.44 -11.52 12.23
N ILE A 136 -4.52 -12.51 13.11
CA ILE A 136 -3.92 -13.84 12.96
C ILE A 136 -4.99 -14.90 13.19
N ALA A 137 -5.22 -15.76 12.22
CA ALA A 137 -6.08 -16.91 12.36
C ALA A 137 -5.31 -18.04 13.07
N GLU A 138 -5.74 -18.44 14.24
CA GLU A 138 -5.22 -19.60 14.97
C GLU A 138 -6.09 -20.84 14.71
N SER A 139 -5.68 -21.68 13.78
CA SER A 139 -6.45 -22.89 13.42
C SER A 139 -6.49 -23.91 14.57
N GLY A 140 -5.47 -23.93 15.42
CA GLY A 140 -5.41 -24.86 16.55
C GLY A 140 -6.30 -24.49 17.74
N SER A 141 -6.60 -23.19 17.94
CA SER A 141 -7.46 -22.71 19.02
C SER A 141 -8.86 -22.30 18.56
N GLY A 142 -9.06 -22.13 17.27
CA GLY A 142 -10.32 -21.61 16.72
C GLY A 142 -10.55 -20.12 17.01
N ASN A 143 -9.47 -19.36 17.20
CA ASN A 143 -9.53 -17.94 17.53
C ASN A 143 -8.95 -17.05 16.43
N ILE A 144 -9.33 -15.78 16.45
CA ILE A 144 -8.63 -14.72 15.75
C ILE A 144 -7.92 -13.85 16.79
N ILE A 145 -6.62 -13.76 16.69
CA ILE A 145 -5.78 -12.92 17.55
C ILE A 145 -5.53 -11.59 16.84
N ARG A 146 -5.63 -10.50 17.59
CA ARG A 146 -5.28 -9.15 17.14
C ARG A 146 -4.02 -8.66 17.86
N ILE A 147 -3.05 -8.21 17.09
CA ILE A 147 -1.86 -7.53 17.60
C ILE A 147 -1.97 -6.05 17.18
N ALA A 148 -2.17 -5.17 18.14
CA ALA A 148 -2.23 -3.73 17.88
C ALA A 148 -0.86 -3.21 17.36
N GLN A 149 -0.85 -2.09 16.65
CA GLN A 149 0.37 -1.45 16.14
C GLN A 149 1.42 -1.22 17.24
N GLY A 150 1.00 -0.96 18.49
CA GLY A 150 1.87 -0.87 19.66
C GLY A 150 2.25 -2.21 20.31
N GLY A 151 1.97 -3.36 19.69
CA GLY A 151 2.34 -4.71 20.16
C GLY A 151 1.36 -5.34 21.16
N GLY A 152 0.28 -4.65 21.54
CA GLY A 152 -0.73 -5.20 22.46
C GLY A 152 -1.49 -6.39 21.82
N ARG A 153 -1.46 -7.57 22.48
CA ARG A 153 -2.17 -8.79 22.05
C ARG A 153 -3.56 -8.89 22.68
N SER A 154 -4.57 -9.21 21.89
CA SER A 154 -5.93 -9.49 22.34
C SER A 154 -6.58 -10.57 21.46
N THR A 155 -7.60 -11.24 22.00
CA THR A 155 -8.44 -12.13 21.21
C THR A 155 -9.58 -11.30 20.61
N PHE A 156 -9.69 -11.31 19.27
CA PHE A 156 -10.72 -10.57 18.55
C PHE A 156 -12.00 -11.37 18.35
N ALA A 157 -11.87 -12.67 18.03
CA ALA A 157 -13.02 -13.56 17.84
C ALA A 157 -12.68 -14.99 18.29
N THR A 158 -13.70 -15.76 18.64
CA THR A 158 -13.57 -17.14 19.12
C THR A 158 -14.63 -18.05 18.51
N GLY A 159 -14.50 -19.37 18.74
CA GLY A 159 -15.50 -20.35 18.35
C GLY A 159 -15.61 -20.58 16.86
N LEU A 160 -14.45 -20.58 16.16
CA LEU A 160 -14.30 -20.97 14.77
C LEU A 160 -13.82 -22.42 14.70
N GLY A 161 -14.24 -23.16 13.67
CA GLY A 161 -13.87 -24.58 13.56
C GLY A 161 -12.42 -24.82 13.16
N GLY A 162 -11.90 -23.97 12.30
CA GLY A 162 -10.52 -24.00 11.81
C GLY A 162 -10.26 -22.79 10.94
N PRO A 163 -10.10 -21.60 11.56
CA PRO A 163 -9.91 -20.38 10.79
C PRO A 163 -8.63 -20.44 9.96
N ALA A 164 -8.73 -20.08 8.69
CA ALA A 164 -7.66 -20.11 7.71
C ALA A 164 -7.47 -18.73 7.07
N GLY A 165 -8.00 -18.45 5.90
CA GLY A 165 -7.87 -17.17 5.21
C GLY A 165 -8.57 -16.03 5.92
N LEU A 166 -7.97 -14.86 5.87
CA LEU A 166 -8.48 -13.60 6.40
C LEU A 166 -8.47 -12.53 5.32
N ALA A 167 -9.53 -11.73 5.21
CA ALA A 167 -9.55 -10.56 4.33
C ALA A 167 -10.46 -9.47 4.91
N PHE A 168 -10.04 -8.21 4.84
CA PHE A 168 -10.85 -7.06 5.20
C PHE A 168 -11.61 -6.50 4.00
N ASP A 169 -12.84 -6.02 4.22
CA ASP A 169 -13.52 -5.15 3.26
C ASP A 169 -13.22 -3.66 3.55
N SER A 170 -13.65 -2.78 2.65
CA SER A 170 -13.47 -1.32 2.80
C SER A 170 -14.21 -0.71 4.00
N SER A 171 -15.15 -1.44 4.58
CA SER A 171 -15.88 -1.06 5.80
C SER A 171 -15.22 -1.61 7.07
N SER A 172 -14.00 -2.16 6.97
CA SER A 172 -13.25 -2.78 8.05
C SER A 172 -13.92 -4.02 8.67
N ASN A 173 -14.81 -4.69 7.95
CA ASN A 173 -15.29 -5.99 8.38
C ASN A 173 -14.24 -7.05 7.98
N LEU A 174 -13.99 -7.98 8.90
CA LEU A 174 -13.10 -9.12 8.67
C LEU A 174 -13.89 -10.33 8.17
N PHE A 175 -13.57 -10.78 6.95
CA PHE A 175 -14.01 -12.09 6.48
C PHE A 175 -13.03 -13.16 6.95
N VAL A 176 -13.56 -14.28 7.42
CA VAL A 176 -12.80 -15.42 7.95
C VAL A 176 -13.28 -16.68 7.27
N ALA A 177 -12.38 -17.40 6.58
CA ALA A 177 -12.64 -18.73 6.09
C ALA A 177 -12.53 -19.73 7.26
N ASP A 178 -13.62 -20.41 7.57
CA ASP A 178 -13.63 -21.52 8.50
C ASP A 178 -13.48 -22.83 7.70
N PHE A 179 -12.21 -23.24 7.56
CA PHE A 179 -11.81 -24.37 6.73
C PHE A 179 -12.51 -25.67 7.11
N THR A 180 -12.57 -25.97 8.41
CA THR A 180 -13.20 -27.19 8.91
C THR A 180 -14.71 -27.05 8.97
N GLY A 181 -15.22 -25.85 9.27
CA GLY A 181 -16.64 -25.57 9.37
C GLY A 181 -17.36 -25.40 8.03
N GLY A 182 -16.65 -25.30 6.91
CA GLY A 182 -17.22 -25.11 5.58
C GLY A 182 -18.03 -23.81 5.42
N LYS A 183 -17.55 -22.72 6.04
CA LYS A 183 -18.27 -21.45 6.16
C LYS A 183 -17.34 -20.26 5.96
N ILE A 184 -17.94 -19.12 5.62
CA ILE A 184 -17.29 -17.83 5.76
C ILE A 184 -18.04 -17.04 6.84
N TYR A 185 -17.31 -16.53 7.81
CA TYR A 185 -17.83 -15.57 8.76
C TYR A 185 -17.48 -14.15 8.34
N LYS A 186 -18.39 -13.22 8.63
CA LYS A 186 -18.13 -11.77 8.57
C LYS A 186 -18.16 -11.25 10.00
N ILE A 187 -17.09 -10.60 10.43
CA ILE A 187 -16.91 -10.05 11.76
C ILE A 187 -16.76 -8.54 11.63
N ALA A 188 -17.69 -7.80 12.24
CA ALA A 188 -17.65 -6.35 12.23
C ALA A 188 -16.51 -5.80 13.13
N PRO A 189 -16.16 -4.51 13.02
CA PRO A 189 -15.10 -3.89 13.83
C PRO A 189 -15.34 -3.98 15.35
N ASP A 190 -16.59 -4.06 15.78
CA ASP A 190 -16.99 -4.24 17.19
C ASP A 190 -16.86 -5.70 17.69
N GLY A 191 -16.43 -6.62 16.81
CA GLY A 191 -16.31 -8.06 17.10
C GLY A 191 -17.59 -8.86 16.91
N SER A 192 -18.71 -8.25 16.52
CA SER A 192 -19.96 -8.98 16.23
C SER A 192 -19.79 -9.89 15.02
N LYS A 193 -20.08 -11.19 15.21
CA LYS A 193 -19.86 -12.25 14.22
C LYS A 193 -21.17 -12.71 13.60
N SER A 194 -21.23 -12.76 12.26
CA SER A 194 -22.32 -13.30 11.48
C SER A 194 -21.81 -14.34 10.47
N THR A 195 -22.65 -15.27 10.05
CA THR A 195 -22.34 -16.19 8.97
C THR A 195 -22.63 -15.50 7.64
N PHE A 196 -21.62 -15.36 6.79
CA PHE A 196 -21.74 -14.76 5.46
C PHE A 196 -22.06 -15.80 4.38
N ALA A 197 -21.39 -16.95 4.39
CA ALA A 197 -21.63 -18.03 3.44
C ALA A 197 -21.50 -19.41 4.11
N THR A 198 -22.23 -20.40 3.57
CA THR A 198 -22.22 -21.79 4.03
C THR A 198 -22.12 -22.75 2.86
N ALA A 199 -22.07 -24.04 3.16
CA ALA A 199 -21.98 -25.11 2.14
C ALA A 199 -20.77 -24.96 1.22
N LEU A 200 -19.62 -24.66 1.82
CA LEU A 200 -18.30 -24.68 1.18
C LEU A 200 -17.55 -25.94 1.60
N ASN A 201 -16.59 -26.34 0.79
CA ASN A 201 -15.75 -27.52 1.05
C ASN A 201 -14.31 -27.08 1.32
N GLN A 202 -13.94 -26.96 2.59
CA GLN A 202 -12.61 -26.53 3.02
C GLN A 202 -12.22 -25.16 2.45
N PRO A 203 -13.01 -24.07 2.68
CA PRO A 203 -12.63 -22.75 2.21
C PRO A 203 -11.32 -22.32 2.87
N ALA A 204 -10.36 -21.87 2.07
CA ALA A 204 -8.99 -21.53 2.51
C ALA A 204 -8.67 -20.04 2.30
N GLY A 205 -8.11 -19.66 1.17
CA GLY A 205 -7.72 -18.28 0.86
C GLY A 205 -8.90 -17.37 0.59
N LEU A 206 -8.79 -16.12 1.01
CA LEU A 206 -9.77 -15.06 0.80
C LEU A 206 -9.11 -13.84 0.18
N ALA A 207 -9.81 -13.15 -0.72
CA ALA A 207 -9.42 -11.85 -1.23
C ALA A 207 -10.66 -10.99 -1.53
N VAL A 208 -10.60 -9.69 -1.24
CA VAL A 208 -11.71 -8.75 -1.50
C VAL A 208 -11.27 -7.74 -2.56
N ASP A 209 -12.08 -7.57 -3.63
CA ASP A 209 -11.80 -6.57 -4.65
C ASP A 209 -12.30 -5.17 -4.25
N SER A 210 -11.92 -4.15 -5.02
CA SER A 210 -12.32 -2.75 -4.76
C SER A 210 -13.83 -2.50 -4.87
N ALA A 211 -14.58 -3.40 -5.49
CA ALA A 211 -16.04 -3.36 -5.56
C ALA A 211 -16.70 -4.07 -4.35
N GLY A 212 -15.90 -4.61 -3.43
CA GLY A 212 -16.37 -5.35 -2.26
C GLY A 212 -16.76 -6.81 -2.54
N ASN A 213 -16.45 -7.36 -3.71
CA ASN A 213 -16.68 -8.77 -3.94
C ASN A 213 -15.62 -9.62 -3.23
N LEU A 214 -16.06 -10.69 -2.58
CA LEU A 214 -15.21 -11.65 -1.90
C LEU A 214 -14.91 -12.85 -2.81
N PHE A 215 -13.65 -13.10 -3.09
CA PHE A 215 -13.17 -14.33 -3.72
C PHE A 215 -12.80 -15.34 -2.65
N VAL A 216 -13.20 -16.58 -2.84
CA VAL A 216 -13.00 -17.69 -1.90
C VAL A 216 -12.39 -18.87 -2.62
N ALA A 217 -11.21 -19.30 -2.19
CA ALA A 217 -10.65 -20.57 -2.62
C ALA A 217 -11.34 -21.70 -1.85
N ASP A 218 -12.21 -22.43 -2.52
CA ASP A 218 -12.91 -23.60 -1.99
C ASP A 218 -12.07 -24.85 -2.30
N SER A 219 -11.11 -25.11 -1.43
CA SER A 219 -10.00 -26.05 -1.63
C SER A 219 -10.46 -27.47 -1.93
N GLY A 220 -11.48 -27.93 -1.22
CA GLY A 220 -11.98 -29.30 -1.37
C GLY A 220 -12.86 -29.51 -2.60
N SER A 221 -13.34 -28.44 -3.25
CA SER A 221 -14.09 -28.54 -4.52
C SER A 221 -13.26 -28.13 -5.75
N GLY A 222 -12.02 -27.66 -5.56
CA GLY A 222 -11.19 -27.18 -6.67
C GLY A 222 -11.79 -25.96 -7.39
N THR A 223 -12.51 -25.10 -6.64
CA THR A 223 -13.27 -23.99 -7.20
C THR A 223 -12.90 -22.67 -6.53
N ILE A 224 -12.82 -21.60 -7.31
CA ILE A 224 -12.85 -20.24 -6.77
C ILE A 224 -14.26 -19.71 -6.93
N PHE A 225 -14.92 -19.40 -5.81
CA PHE A 225 -16.19 -18.70 -5.81
C PHE A 225 -15.99 -17.19 -5.69
N LYS A 226 -16.90 -16.43 -6.29
CA LYS A 226 -17.03 -14.99 -6.12
C LYS A 226 -18.38 -14.69 -5.47
N PHE A 227 -18.35 -13.98 -4.38
CA PHE A 227 -19.54 -13.49 -3.68
C PHE A 227 -19.63 -11.98 -3.84
N ALA A 228 -20.80 -11.50 -4.26
CA ALA A 228 -21.09 -10.06 -4.25
C ALA A 228 -21.25 -9.56 -2.79
N PRO A 229 -21.20 -8.25 -2.53
CA PRO A 229 -21.36 -7.68 -1.19
C PRO A 229 -22.68 -8.07 -0.48
N ASP A 230 -23.72 -8.33 -1.26
CA ASP A 230 -25.04 -8.78 -0.78
C ASP A 230 -25.11 -10.30 -0.49
N GLY A 231 -24.01 -11.03 -0.71
CA GLY A 231 -23.91 -12.47 -0.54
C GLY A 231 -24.24 -13.31 -1.78
N GLY A 232 -24.57 -12.69 -2.91
CA GLY A 232 -24.82 -13.38 -4.19
C GLY A 232 -23.59 -14.20 -4.63
N LYS A 233 -23.75 -15.55 -4.66
CA LYS A 233 -22.67 -16.51 -5.01
C LYS A 233 -22.63 -16.78 -6.52
N SER A 234 -21.44 -16.69 -7.10
CA SER A 234 -21.15 -17.14 -8.47
C SER A 234 -19.85 -17.94 -8.52
N THR A 235 -19.70 -18.76 -9.55
CA THR A 235 -18.45 -19.47 -9.80
C THR A 235 -17.54 -18.59 -10.64
N PHE A 236 -16.31 -18.38 -10.17
CA PHE A 236 -15.30 -17.61 -10.90
C PHE A 236 -14.41 -18.55 -11.76
N VAL A 237 -13.87 -19.62 -11.16
CA VAL A 237 -13.03 -20.63 -11.84
C VAL A 237 -13.28 -21.99 -11.21
N THR A 238 -13.24 -23.05 -12.03
CA THR A 238 -13.32 -24.46 -11.61
C THR A 238 -12.19 -25.28 -12.21
N GLY A 239 -12.04 -26.51 -11.74
CA GLY A 239 -11.07 -27.45 -12.27
C GLY A 239 -9.65 -27.23 -11.78
N LEU A 240 -9.52 -26.56 -10.63
CA LEU A 240 -8.27 -26.49 -9.90
C LEU A 240 -8.07 -27.78 -9.10
N GLY A 241 -6.83 -28.17 -8.85
CA GLY A 241 -6.55 -29.33 -8.01
C GLY A 241 -6.93 -29.04 -6.55
N ARG A 242 -6.20 -28.16 -5.90
CA ARG A 242 -6.44 -27.75 -4.51
C ARG A 242 -6.02 -26.31 -4.25
N PRO A 243 -6.86 -25.32 -4.62
CA PRO A 243 -6.51 -23.92 -4.42
C PRO A 243 -6.46 -23.57 -2.92
N PHE A 244 -5.35 -23.00 -2.47
CA PHE A 244 -5.17 -22.55 -1.08
C PHE A 244 -5.12 -21.02 -0.99
N GLY A 245 -3.95 -20.44 -1.23
CA GLY A 245 -3.76 -19.00 -1.19
C GLY A 245 -4.29 -18.33 -2.44
N ILE A 246 -4.93 -17.19 -2.27
CA ILE A 246 -5.33 -16.32 -3.38
C ILE A 246 -4.98 -14.88 -3.05
N ALA A 247 -4.62 -14.09 -4.06
CA ALA A 247 -4.42 -12.65 -3.92
C ALA A 247 -4.83 -11.92 -5.20
N LEU A 248 -5.33 -10.69 -5.03
CA LEU A 248 -5.70 -9.82 -6.13
C LEU A 248 -4.54 -8.89 -6.49
N GLU A 249 -4.28 -8.75 -7.78
CA GLU A 249 -3.39 -7.73 -8.33
C GLU A 249 -4.15 -6.41 -8.54
N ALA A 250 -3.42 -5.31 -8.62
CA ALA A 250 -3.99 -4.00 -8.96
C ALA A 250 -4.72 -3.98 -10.32
N SER A 251 -4.39 -4.91 -11.22
CA SER A 251 -5.09 -5.13 -12.50
C SER A 251 -6.49 -5.74 -12.36
N GLY A 252 -6.86 -6.20 -11.16
CA GLY A 252 -8.04 -7.02 -10.91
C GLY A 252 -7.86 -8.50 -11.27
N SER A 253 -6.66 -8.91 -11.67
CA SER A 253 -6.34 -10.32 -11.89
C SER A 253 -6.19 -11.04 -10.54
N LEU A 254 -6.61 -12.29 -10.48
CA LEU A 254 -6.48 -13.15 -9.31
C LEU A 254 -5.30 -14.11 -9.49
N VAL A 255 -4.40 -14.13 -8.53
CA VAL A 255 -3.34 -15.14 -8.45
C VAL A 255 -3.75 -16.21 -7.46
N VAL A 256 -3.54 -17.46 -7.82
CA VAL A 256 -3.99 -18.65 -7.07
C VAL A 256 -2.82 -19.60 -6.87
N ALA A 257 -2.55 -19.98 -5.64
CA ALA A 257 -1.66 -21.08 -5.30
C ALA A 257 -2.45 -22.40 -5.38
N ASP A 258 -2.22 -23.18 -6.42
CA ASP A 258 -2.83 -24.50 -6.59
C ASP A 258 -1.87 -25.57 -6.05
N ASN A 259 -2.16 -26.00 -4.85
CA ASN A 259 -1.30 -26.88 -4.07
C ASN A 259 -1.15 -28.28 -4.71
N GLU A 260 -2.19 -28.85 -5.29
CA GLU A 260 -2.15 -30.18 -5.89
C GLU A 260 -1.53 -30.14 -7.30
N GLU A 261 -1.77 -29.07 -8.06
CA GLU A 261 -1.09 -28.85 -9.35
C GLU A 261 0.40 -28.50 -9.15
N GLY A 262 0.80 -28.08 -7.96
CA GLY A 262 2.16 -27.58 -7.66
C GLY A 262 2.48 -26.29 -8.41
N ALA A 263 1.48 -25.47 -8.70
CA ALA A 263 1.61 -24.30 -9.54
C ALA A 263 0.93 -23.06 -8.96
N THR A 264 1.49 -21.90 -9.28
CA THR A 264 0.85 -20.60 -9.07
C THR A 264 0.30 -20.09 -10.39
N VAL A 265 -1.00 -19.86 -10.44
CA VAL A 265 -1.74 -19.57 -11.67
C VAL A 265 -2.36 -18.18 -11.58
N ARG A 266 -2.27 -17.40 -12.66
CA ARG A 266 -2.95 -16.12 -12.78
C ARG A 266 -4.21 -16.24 -13.63
N TYR A 267 -5.30 -15.68 -13.15
CA TYR A 267 -6.55 -15.50 -13.87
C TYR A 267 -6.86 -14.03 -14.08
N SER A 268 -7.26 -13.65 -15.29
CA SER A 268 -7.77 -12.29 -15.54
C SER A 268 -9.04 -12.03 -14.72
N ALA A 269 -9.47 -10.75 -14.64
CA ALA A 269 -10.73 -10.38 -13.98
C ALA A 269 -11.97 -11.09 -14.56
N ALA A 270 -11.88 -11.59 -15.80
CA ALA A 270 -12.93 -12.40 -16.44
C ALA A 270 -12.80 -13.91 -16.17
N GLY A 271 -11.86 -14.36 -15.34
CA GLY A 271 -11.63 -15.78 -15.03
C GLY A 271 -10.84 -16.54 -16.10
N VAL A 272 -10.24 -15.84 -17.06
CA VAL A 272 -9.43 -16.49 -18.11
C VAL A 272 -8.02 -16.73 -17.59
N ARG A 273 -7.56 -17.98 -17.66
CA ARG A 273 -6.18 -18.37 -17.33
C ARG A 273 -5.20 -17.68 -18.28
N SER A 274 -4.46 -16.72 -17.79
CA SER A 274 -3.58 -15.88 -18.62
C SER A 274 -2.11 -16.20 -18.45
N LEU A 275 -1.70 -16.78 -17.31
CA LEU A 275 -0.32 -17.03 -17.00
C LEU A 275 -0.18 -18.13 -15.96
N ILE A 276 0.84 -18.98 -16.13
CA ILE A 276 1.21 -20.02 -15.19
C ILE A 276 2.64 -19.72 -14.72
N PHE A 277 2.80 -19.64 -13.43
CA PHE A 277 4.11 -19.79 -12.81
C PHE A 277 4.21 -21.26 -12.39
N SER A 278 4.96 -22.08 -13.13
CA SER A 278 5.26 -23.42 -12.65
C SER A 278 6.32 -23.29 -11.57
N SER A 279 6.06 -23.82 -10.41
CA SER A 279 7.10 -24.11 -9.44
C SER A 279 7.42 -25.60 -9.55
N ASP A 280 8.67 -25.94 -9.85
CA ASP A 280 9.20 -27.28 -9.56
C ASP A 280 9.26 -27.53 -8.04
N PHE A 281 8.69 -26.61 -7.25
CA PHE A 281 8.68 -26.57 -5.80
C PHE A 281 7.35 -27.16 -5.33
N ASN A 282 7.44 -28.27 -4.66
CA ASN A 282 6.30 -29.01 -4.12
C ASN A 282 5.48 -28.15 -3.16
N VAL A 283 4.22 -27.86 -3.45
CA VAL A 283 3.20 -27.41 -2.49
C VAL A 283 3.17 -25.90 -2.19
N PRO A 284 2.79 -25.05 -3.16
CA PRO A 284 2.49 -23.64 -2.88
C PRO A 284 1.34 -23.54 -1.85
N GLN A 285 1.52 -22.72 -0.82
CA GLN A 285 0.56 -22.60 0.28
C GLN A 285 -0.25 -21.30 0.17
N PHE A 286 0.33 -20.20 0.63
CA PHE A 286 -0.28 -18.88 0.59
C PHE A 286 0.59 -17.93 -0.21
N LEU A 287 -0.03 -16.88 -0.73
CA LEU A 287 0.66 -15.88 -1.51
C LEU A 287 0.15 -14.47 -1.18
N ALA A 288 1.00 -13.50 -1.42
CA ALA A 288 0.67 -12.10 -1.38
C ALA A 288 1.29 -11.40 -2.61
N VAL A 289 0.53 -10.47 -3.18
CA VAL A 289 1.06 -9.57 -4.19
C VAL A 289 1.71 -8.40 -3.47
N GLU A 290 2.97 -8.12 -3.83
CA GLU A 290 3.66 -6.95 -3.29
C GLU A 290 2.86 -5.70 -3.70
N PRO A 291 2.38 -4.91 -2.72
CA PRO A 291 1.68 -3.68 -3.04
C PRO A 291 2.61 -2.79 -3.84
N ALA A 292 2.04 -2.04 -4.79
CA ALA A 292 2.79 -0.98 -5.43
C ALA A 292 3.44 -0.14 -4.33
N PRO A 293 4.76 0.08 -4.37
CA PRO A 293 5.36 1.02 -3.45
C PRO A 293 4.55 2.30 -3.56
N HIS A 294 4.22 2.89 -2.42
CA HIS A 294 3.57 4.19 -2.38
C HIS A 294 4.50 5.18 -3.08
N GLN A 295 4.46 5.22 -4.42
CA GLN A 295 5.27 6.14 -5.18
C GLN A 295 4.56 7.48 -5.19
N LEU A 296 4.92 8.33 -4.23
CA LEU A 296 4.95 9.73 -4.52
C LEU A 296 6.06 9.91 -5.56
N LEU A 297 5.70 10.25 -6.80
CA LEU A 297 6.68 10.76 -7.74
C LEU A 297 7.19 12.08 -7.15
N ASN A 298 8.51 12.26 -7.09
CA ASN A 298 9.08 13.52 -6.68
C ASN A 298 8.47 14.64 -7.51
N ILE A 299 7.83 15.59 -6.82
CA ILE A 299 7.14 16.71 -7.45
C ILE A 299 7.99 17.94 -7.19
N SER A 300 8.26 18.70 -8.23
CA SER A 300 8.88 20.01 -8.15
C SER A 300 8.04 20.99 -8.95
N THR A 301 7.60 22.07 -8.34
CA THR A 301 6.83 23.14 -8.98
C THR A 301 7.46 24.47 -8.67
N ARG A 302 7.68 25.28 -9.72
CA ARG A 302 8.24 26.62 -9.63
C ARG A 302 7.18 27.67 -9.95
N GLY A 303 7.11 28.72 -9.18
CA GLY A 303 6.17 29.82 -9.41
C GLY A 303 6.58 31.12 -8.71
N LEU A 304 5.89 32.19 -9.08
CA LEU A 304 6.03 33.49 -8.49
C LEU A 304 5.07 33.62 -7.29
N VAL A 305 5.58 34.04 -6.16
CA VAL A 305 4.83 34.41 -4.95
C VAL A 305 4.82 35.93 -4.89
N MET A 306 3.64 36.57 -4.84
CA MET A 306 3.52 38.04 -4.89
C MET A 306 3.16 38.68 -3.54
N GLY A 307 3.08 37.89 -2.48
CA GLY A 307 2.68 38.35 -1.15
C GLY A 307 1.17 38.32 -0.94
N GLY A 308 0.74 38.40 0.31
CA GLY A 308 -0.68 38.28 0.66
C GLY A 308 -1.26 36.92 0.27
N ASP A 309 -2.37 36.92 -0.46
CA ASP A 309 -3.06 35.69 -0.90
C ASP A 309 -2.51 35.13 -2.21
N ASP A 310 -1.56 35.80 -2.86
CA ASP A 310 -0.88 35.29 -4.06
C ASP A 310 0.25 34.34 -3.69
N VAL A 311 -0.06 33.07 -3.68
CA VAL A 311 0.78 31.97 -3.19
C VAL A 311 1.12 30.99 -4.31
N LEU A 312 2.22 30.24 -4.13
CA LEU A 312 2.52 29.09 -4.97
C LEU A 312 1.83 27.86 -4.39
N ILE A 313 1.04 27.17 -5.21
CA ILE A 313 0.28 25.98 -4.79
C ILE A 313 0.77 24.77 -5.60
N ALA A 314 1.11 23.70 -4.90
CA ALA A 314 1.39 22.40 -5.48
C ALA A 314 0.43 21.36 -4.89
N GLY A 315 -0.48 20.88 -5.73
CA GLY A 315 -1.33 19.74 -5.40
C GLY A 315 -0.63 18.42 -5.74
N PHE A 316 -0.72 17.42 -4.85
CA PHE A 316 -0.19 16.10 -5.10
C PHE A 316 -1.07 15.02 -4.49
N PHE A 317 -0.92 13.82 -5.00
CA PHE A 317 -1.62 12.64 -4.51
C PHE A 317 -0.62 11.64 -3.94
N VAL A 318 -0.86 11.23 -2.70
CA VAL A 318 -0.16 10.10 -2.07
C VAL A 318 -0.99 8.86 -2.35
N GLY A 319 -0.46 7.97 -3.21
CA GLY A 319 -1.11 6.69 -3.49
C GLY A 319 -0.90 5.72 -2.33
N GLY A 320 -1.85 4.79 -2.16
CA GLY A 320 -1.76 3.68 -1.23
C GLY A 320 -3.04 3.43 -0.46
N ILE A 321 -3.34 2.16 -0.27
CA ILE A 321 -4.43 1.70 0.59
C ILE A 321 -3.75 1.04 1.80
N GLY A 322 -3.58 1.79 2.88
CA GLY A 322 -3.02 1.24 4.12
C GLY A 322 -2.80 2.31 5.19
N PRO A 323 -2.79 1.91 6.46
CA PRO A 323 -2.72 2.81 7.61
C PRO A 323 -1.31 3.38 7.86
N VAL A 324 -0.33 2.99 7.07
CA VAL A 324 1.03 3.46 7.26
C VAL A 324 1.30 4.56 6.27
N GLY A 325 1.50 5.76 6.79
CA GLY A 325 1.76 6.94 6.00
C GLY A 325 3.05 6.81 5.20
N THR A 326 3.04 7.36 3.99
CA THR A 326 4.25 7.57 3.20
C THR A 326 5.06 8.68 3.85
N ASN A 327 6.29 8.39 4.25
CA ASN A 327 7.20 9.41 4.76
C ASN A 327 7.66 10.31 3.62
N VAL A 328 7.46 11.59 3.77
CA VAL A 328 7.82 12.58 2.75
C VAL A 328 8.65 13.71 3.35
N VAL A 329 9.56 14.25 2.56
CA VAL A 329 10.12 15.59 2.78
C VAL A 329 9.36 16.55 1.88
N ILE A 330 8.89 17.64 2.46
CA ILE A 330 8.33 18.76 1.73
C ILE A 330 9.23 19.97 1.99
N ARG A 331 9.70 20.63 0.93
CA ARG A 331 10.55 21.81 1.06
C ARG A 331 10.16 22.92 0.11
N ALA A 332 10.37 24.15 0.55
CA ALA A 332 10.21 25.34 -0.27
C ALA A 332 11.53 26.09 -0.35
N LEU A 333 12.05 26.22 -1.57
CA LEU A 333 13.33 26.84 -1.87
C LEU A 333 13.10 28.24 -2.42
N GLY A 334 13.96 29.13 -2.04
CA GLY A 334 13.99 30.52 -2.47
C GLY A 334 15.42 31.02 -2.66
N PRO A 335 16.15 31.43 -1.59
CA PRO A 335 17.48 31.99 -1.68
C PRO A 335 18.48 31.10 -2.42
N SER A 336 18.44 29.78 -2.24
CA SER A 336 19.30 28.81 -2.92
C SER A 336 19.11 28.74 -4.46
N LEU A 337 18.05 29.36 -4.97
CA LEU A 337 17.80 29.45 -6.41
C LEU A 337 18.61 30.56 -7.09
N THR A 338 19.10 31.53 -6.31
CA THR A 338 19.88 32.66 -6.85
C THR A 338 21.18 32.23 -7.55
N PRO A 339 22.00 31.33 -6.98
CA PRO A 339 23.19 30.81 -7.67
C PRO A 339 22.84 29.99 -8.92
N LEU A 340 21.60 29.53 -9.04
CA LEU A 340 21.09 28.77 -10.20
C LEU A 340 20.51 29.68 -11.29
N GLY A 341 20.71 31.00 -11.18
CA GLY A 341 20.31 32.00 -12.19
C GLY A 341 18.88 32.53 -12.01
N VAL A 342 18.25 32.36 -10.84
CA VAL A 342 16.95 32.95 -10.52
C VAL A 342 17.16 34.31 -9.90
N GLY A 343 17.09 35.38 -10.69
CA GLY A 343 17.41 36.74 -10.26
C GLY A 343 16.40 37.38 -9.29
N ASN A 344 15.23 36.80 -9.10
CA ASN A 344 14.20 37.27 -8.16
C ASN A 344 13.69 36.08 -7.34
N ALA A 345 14.60 35.47 -6.60
CA ALA A 345 14.27 34.38 -5.68
C ALA A 345 13.50 34.91 -4.46
N LEU A 346 12.52 34.16 -3.97
CA LEU A 346 11.78 34.52 -2.77
C LEU A 346 12.72 34.47 -1.56
N PRO A 347 12.90 35.55 -0.79
CA PRO A 347 13.95 35.61 0.23
C PRO A 347 13.68 34.73 1.46
N ASP A 348 12.39 34.45 1.74
CA ASP A 348 11.98 33.77 2.97
C ASP A 348 10.64 33.02 2.72
N PRO A 349 10.71 31.80 2.12
CA PRO A 349 9.54 30.99 1.82
C PRO A 349 9.02 30.26 3.07
N VAL A 350 7.74 30.36 3.35
CA VAL A 350 7.01 29.57 4.34
C VAL A 350 6.19 28.51 3.65
N ILE A 351 6.23 27.29 4.15
CA ILE A 351 5.44 26.18 3.60
C ILE A 351 4.30 25.77 4.57
N GLU A 352 3.13 25.55 4.02
CA GLU A 352 1.97 24.93 4.67
C GLU A 352 1.56 23.68 3.90
N LEU A 353 1.25 22.60 4.61
CA LEU A 353 0.66 21.39 4.04
C LEU A 353 -0.79 21.25 4.51
N ARG A 354 -1.69 21.01 3.58
CA ARG A 354 -3.11 20.81 3.86
C ARG A 354 -3.61 19.51 3.23
N ASP A 355 -4.60 18.88 3.89
CA ASP A 355 -5.30 17.72 3.35
C ASP A 355 -6.40 18.10 2.36
N ALA A 356 -7.12 17.10 1.83
CA ALA A 356 -8.21 17.28 0.88
C ALA A 356 -9.39 18.10 1.42
N SER A 357 -9.55 18.18 2.74
CA SER A 357 -10.58 19.01 3.40
C SER A 357 -10.12 20.46 3.62
N GLY A 358 -8.85 20.76 3.34
CA GLY A 358 -8.22 22.06 3.61
C GLY A 358 -7.66 22.19 5.04
N THR A 359 -7.68 21.12 5.84
CA THR A 359 -7.13 21.11 7.19
C THR A 359 -5.61 21.23 7.14
N LEU A 360 -5.02 22.13 7.96
CA LEU A 360 -3.57 22.26 8.10
C LEU A 360 -3.00 21.01 8.78
N ILE A 361 -2.08 20.33 8.09
CA ILE A 361 -1.37 19.16 8.60
C ILE A 361 -0.03 19.54 9.23
N GLY A 362 0.67 20.50 8.61
CA GLY A 362 1.96 20.98 9.08
C GLY A 362 2.38 22.25 8.38
N SER A 363 3.28 22.99 9.02
CA SER A 363 3.90 24.19 8.46
C SER A 363 5.32 24.33 8.98
N ASN A 364 6.15 25.03 8.21
CA ASN A 364 7.51 25.37 8.61
C ASN A 364 7.91 26.69 7.96
N ASN A 365 8.67 27.51 8.68
CA ASN A 365 9.26 28.74 8.16
C ASN A 365 10.74 28.54 7.80
N ASN A 366 11.53 28.10 8.79
CA ASN A 366 12.96 27.83 8.59
C ASN A 366 13.21 26.36 8.93
N TRP A 367 13.87 25.63 8.06
CA TRP A 367 14.02 24.18 8.19
C TRP A 367 14.79 23.73 9.44
N LYS A 368 15.62 24.62 10.01
CA LYS A 368 16.36 24.37 11.25
C LYS A 368 15.55 24.61 12.53
N ASP A 369 14.40 25.28 12.46
CA ASP A 369 13.59 25.59 13.65
C ASP A 369 12.98 24.32 14.27
N SER A 370 12.75 23.28 13.44
CA SER A 370 12.21 22.00 13.87
C SER A 370 12.68 20.88 12.96
N GLN A 371 12.86 19.68 13.50
CA GLN A 371 13.21 18.47 12.74
C GLN A 371 14.56 18.54 11.99
N GLU A 372 15.48 19.42 12.33
CA GLU A 372 16.76 19.61 11.63
C GLU A 372 17.50 18.28 11.38
N GLU A 373 17.67 17.47 12.43
CA GLU A 373 18.35 16.17 12.32
C GLU A 373 17.61 15.20 11.38
N ALA A 374 16.28 15.16 11.45
CA ALA A 374 15.48 14.32 10.58
C ALA A 374 15.60 14.74 9.11
N ILE A 375 15.62 16.04 8.85
CA ILE A 375 15.78 16.61 7.50
C ILE A 375 17.18 16.34 6.95
N LEU A 376 18.23 16.55 7.76
CA LEU A 376 19.62 16.26 7.39
C LEU A 376 19.80 14.77 7.02
N ASN A 377 19.21 13.87 7.78
CA ASN A 377 19.30 12.42 7.54
C ASN A 377 18.65 12.00 6.22
N THR A 378 17.79 12.82 5.62
CA THR A 378 17.21 12.54 4.29
C THR A 378 18.17 12.86 3.14
N GLY A 379 19.22 13.65 3.38
CA GLY A 379 20.09 14.21 2.34
C GLY A 379 19.42 15.29 1.46
N LEU A 380 18.23 15.76 1.86
CA LEU A 380 17.41 16.73 1.11
C LEU A 380 17.30 18.09 1.84
N ALA A 381 18.14 18.33 2.84
CA ALA A 381 18.14 19.61 3.57
C ALA A 381 18.35 20.79 2.60
N PRO A 382 17.59 21.89 2.77
CA PRO A 382 17.85 23.14 2.08
C PRO A 382 19.27 23.64 2.36
N THR A 383 19.83 24.41 1.42
CA THR A 383 21.19 24.97 1.57
C THR A 383 21.21 26.35 2.22
N ASP A 384 20.08 27.01 2.31
CA ASP A 384 19.90 28.31 2.96
C ASP A 384 19.03 28.17 4.20
N ASP A 385 19.38 28.85 5.30
CA ASP A 385 18.69 28.72 6.59
C ASP A 385 17.28 29.34 6.60
N ASN A 386 17.02 30.29 5.70
CA ASN A 386 15.70 30.92 5.54
C ASN A 386 14.74 30.11 4.63
N GLU A 387 15.15 28.95 4.16
CA GLU A 387 14.29 28.07 3.40
C GLU A 387 13.51 27.15 4.34
N SER A 388 12.33 26.69 3.90
CA SER A 388 11.50 25.85 4.72
C SER A 388 11.52 24.39 4.28
N ALA A 389 11.51 23.49 5.25
CA ALA A 389 11.33 22.06 5.02
C ALA A 389 10.78 21.38 6.27
N PHE A 390 10.06 20.28 6.07
CA PHE A 390 9.71 19.37 7.16
C PHE A 390 9.47 17.94 6.64
N VAL A 391 9.65 17.00 7.55
CA VAL A 391 9.38 15.56 7.33
C VAL A 391 8.04 15.22 7.96
N THR A 392 7.20 14.50 7.25
CA THR A 392 5.91 14.03 7.77
C THR A 392 5.51 12.71 7.15
N SER A 393 4.62 11.99 7.82
CA SER A 393 4.02 10.75 7.31
C SER A 393 2.60 11.05 6.84
N LEU A 394 2.31 10.77 5.56
CA LEU A 394 1.03 11.06 4.91
C LEU A 394 0.31 9.77 4.54
N ASN A 395 -0.95 9.66 4.90
CA ASN A 395 -1.83 8.58 4.45
C ASN A 395 -2.17 8.74 2.96
N GLY A 396 -2.74 7.70 2.34
CA GLY A 396 -3.27 7.81 0.97
C GLY A 396 -4.31 8.93 0.86
N GLY A 397 -4.14 9.84 -0.11
CA GLY A 397 -5.05 10.96 -0.28
C GLY A 397 -4.48 12.12 -1.09
N PHE A 398 -5.31 13.14 -1.28
CA PHE A 398 -4.92 14.39 -1.93
C PHE A 398 -4.39 15.39 -0.90
N TYR A 399 -3.30 16.05 -1.25
CA TYR A 399 -2.63 17.04 -0.41
C TYR A 399 -2.29 18.28 -1.22
N THR A 400 -2.16 19.39 -0.51
CA THR A 400 -1.78 20.68 -1.11
C THR A 400 -0.66 21.31 -0.29
N ALA A 401 0.49 21.51 -0.91
CA ALA A 401 1.56 22.32 -0.36
C ALA A 401 1.40 23.76 -0.87
N ILE A 402 1.39 24.71 0.06
CA ILE A 402 1.22 26.14 -0.21
C ILE A 402 2.48 26.86 0.24
N VAL A 403 3.12 27.62 -0.65
CA VAL A 403 4.27 28.45 -0.33
C VAL A 403 3.86 29.90 -0.30
N ARG A 404 4.18 30.55 0.83
CA ARG A 404 3.95 31.97 1.09
C ARG A 404 5.29 32.68 1.34
N SER A 405 5.26 34.00 1.37
CA SER A 405 6.37 34.81 1.86
C SER A 405 6.17 35.11 3.35
N ALA A 406 7.18 34.90 4.18
CA ALA A 406 7.16 35.29 5.58
C ALA A 406 7.14 36.81 5.76
N SER A 407 7.73 37.56 4.84
CA SER A 407 7.95 39.02 4.92
C SER A 407 7.08 39.85 3.97
N ALA A 408 6.07 39.26 3.34
CA ALA A 408 5.31 39.87 2.26
C ALA A 408 6.15 40.30 1.04
N ALA A 409 7.40 39.84 0.94
CA ALA A 409 8.24 40.03 -0.23
C ALA A 409 7.71 39.23 -1.42
N THR A 410 8.03 39.71 -2.63
CA THR A 410 7.68 38.99 -3.86
C THR A 410 8.91 38.27 -4.40
N GLY A 411 8.71 37.07 -4.98
CA GLY A 411 9.83 36.37 -5.56
C GLY A 411 9.45 34.98 -6.07
N THR A 412 10.39 34.38 -6.78
CA THR A 412 10.23 33.02 -7.30
C THR A 412 10.59 32.01 -6.22
N ALA A 413 9.72 31.04 -5.99
CA ALA A 413 9.97 29.90 -5.14
C ALA A 413 9.82 28.58 -5.90
N VAL A 414 10.43 27.53 -5.37
CA VAL A 414 10.21 26.15 -5.80
C VAL A 414 9.69 25.38 -4.61
N VAL A 415 8.59 24.66 -4.77
CA VAL A 415 8.11 23.69 -3.81
C VAL A 415 8.40 22.29 -4.34
N GLU A 416 8.95 21.45 -3.48
CA GLU A 416 9.33 20.09 -3.80
C GLU A 416 8.80 19.12 -2.76
N VAL A 417 8.34 17.97 -3.23
CA VAL A 417 7.86 16.88 -2.38
C VAL A 417 8.63 15.63 -2.78
N TYR A 418 9.32 15.02 -1.84
CA TYR A 418 10.10 13.81 -2.02
C TYR A 418 9.56 12.69 -1.18
N ASN A 419 9.45 11.52 -1.75
CA ASN A 419 9.18 10.29 -1.03
C ASN A 419 10.48 9.77 -0.38
N LEU A 420 10.40 9.51 0.93
CA LEU A 420 11.49 8.91 1.70
C LEU A 420 11.23 7.41 1.82
N GLN A 421 11.65 6.63 0.84
CA GLN A 421 11.61 5.16 0.90
C GLN A 421 12.85 4.57 1.53
#